data_752df2592ef54bccda4ac8f8fbf08948
#
_entry.id   752df2592ef54bccda4ac8f8fbf08948
#
_cell.length_a   1.000
_cell.length_b   1.000
_cell.length_c   1.000
_cell.angle_alpha   90.00
_cell.angle_beta   90.00
_cell.angle_gamma   90.00
#
_symmetry.space_group_name_H-M   'P 1'
#
loop_
_entity.id
_entity.type
_entity.pdbx_description
1 polymer ?
#
loop_
_entity_poly.entity_id
_entity_poly.type
_entity_poly.pdbx_seq_one_letter_code
_entity_poly.pdbx_strand_id
1 'polypeptide(L)'
;MTLIELFEQAAHFRATSRPKDAIDLYAQAFAQFPDLGSAYTNYGNVIREMGHPERAIRFLQCAIDIDPTDSIAQFNLAVAYLLSGDLTRGWEQYEKRWQFEHLNGLSPRFEQPRWSGEDLNNKRLLIVCEQGHGDNIQFSRFITQLKLLGTDVIIQCESVLKVLFKMSFKDSIQVYSYEEILPEFDYWISMMSIPGVLKITYENLPTEIKYISAGPQSIQNWQTKLGTKTKLRVGFCWSGRRDSWINQHKSIPFEKMLELVKRNPNYEWISLQADCDQEQSDKLIELGLNTYPLSITNWNDTAGLIHNLDVVVSIDTAVAHLTGAMGQPLLLPLNQFGNCWRWLLHREDSPWYPSCRIFRQPTIGDWDEPLNRIHEHLKLFKL
;
A
#
# COMPACT_ATOMS: atom_id res chain seq x y z
N MET A 1 1.74 -36.26 13.60
CA MET A 1 1.13 -35.43 12.54
C MET A 1 1.83 -35.70 11.24
N THR A 2 1.11 -35.90 10.18
CA THR A 2 1.68 -35.95 8.84
C THR A 2 2.16 -34.56 8.40
N LEU A 3 2.99 -34.48 7.37
CA LEU A 3 3.45 -33.18 6.84
C LEU A 3 2.28 -32.29 6.39
N ILE A 4 1.27 -32.88 5.76
CA ILE A 4 0.07 -32.18 5.29
C ILE A 4 -0.68 -31.57 6.49
N GLU A 5 -0.94 -32.37 7.53
CA GLU A 5 -1.60 -31.90 8.74
C GLU A 5 -0.82 -30.76 9.43
N LEU A 6 0.53 -30.84 9.46
CA LEU A 6 1.37 -29.75 10.00
C LEU A 6 1.18 -28.45 9.24
N PHE A 7 1.20 -28.50 7.90
CA PHE A 7 1.03 -27.31 7.07
C PHE A 7 -0.38 -26.72 7.11
N GLU A 8 -1.41 -27.54 7.06
CA GLU A 8 -2.81 -27.09 7.14
C GLU A 8 -3.08 -26.39 8.49
N GLN A 9 -2.63 -27.03 9.57
CA GLN A 9 -2.80 -26.45 10.90
C GLN A 9 -1.97 -25.17 11.10
N ALA A 10 -0.74 -25.12 10.59
CA ALA A 10 0.09 -23.93 10.65
C ALA A 10 -0.52 -22.78 9.83
N ALA A 11 -1.05 -23.06 8.63
CA ALA A 11 -1.75 -22.09 7.81
C ALA A 11 -3.01 -21.55 8.51
N HIS A 12 -3.77 -22.43 9.18
CA HIS A 12 -4.93 -22.04 9.98
C HIS A 12 -4.51 -21.10 11.14
N PHE A 13 -3.45 -21.44 11.89
CA PHE A 13 -2.97 -20.57 12.98
C PHE A 13 -2.50 -19.21 12.47
N ARG A 14 -1.81 -19.17 11.34
CA ARG A 14 -1.42 -17.91 10.70
C ARG A 14 -2.64 -17.09 10.32
N ALA A 15 -3.65 -17.70 9.68
CA ALA A 15 -4.89 -17.03 9.28
C ALA A 15 -5.73 -16.53 10.46
N THR A 16 -5.62 -17.15 11.63
CA THR A 16 -6.34 -16.78 12.86
C THR A 16 -5.52 -15.96 13.85
N SER A 17 -4.49 -15.25 13.38
CA SER A 17 -3.63 -14.36 14.19
C SER A 17 -2.89 -15.06 15.34
N ARG A 18 -2.53 -16.34 15.15
CA ARG A 18 -1.74 -17.15 16.06
C ARG A 18 -0.37 -17.51 15.46
N PRO A 19 0.47 -16.51 15.11
CA PRO A 19 1.69 -16.76 14.35
C PRO A 19 2.74 -17.58 15.15
N LYS A 20 2.74 -17.52 16.48
CA LYS A 20 3.64 -18.33 17.30
C LYS A 20 3.36 -19.82 17.15
N ASP A 21 2.08 -20.21 17.20
CA ASP A 21 1.70 -21.61 17.02
C ASP A 21 2.01 -22.09 15.58
N ALA A 22 1.84 -21.21 14.58
CA ALA A 22 2.24 -21.54 13.21
C ALA A 22 3.76 -21.77 13.08
N ILE A 23 4.57 -20.95 13.72
CA ILE A 23 6.03 -21.09 13.75
C ILE A 23 6.45 -22.44 14.34
N ASP A 24 5.84 -22.85 15.43
CA ASP A 24 6.19 -24.11 16.10
C ASP A 24 5.89 -25.33 15.21
N LEU A 25 4.80 -25.30 14.44
CA LEU A 25 4.47 -26.35 13.50
C LEU A 25 5.39 -26.38 12.26
N TYR A 26 5.73 -25.22 11.69
CA TYR A 26 6.69 -25.15 10.59
C TYR A 26 8.10 -25.55 11.05
N ALA A 27 8.48 -25.22 12.29
CA ALA A 27 9.74 -25.68 12.87
C ALA A 27 9.78 -27.22 13.01
N GLN A 28 8.68 -27.85 13.43
CA GLN A 28 8.57 -29.30 13.45
C GLN A 28 8.67 -29.90 12.03
N ALA A 29 8.09 -29.25 11.02
CA ALA A 29 8.13 -29.72 9.65
C ALA A 29 9.57 -29.75 9.11
N PHE A 30 10.36 -28.68 9.22
CA PHE A 30 11.74 -28.71 8.71
C PHE A 30 12.70 -29.52 9.60
N ALA A 31 12.40 -29.72 10.90
CA ALA A 31 13.16 -30.63 11.73
C ALA A 31 12.97 -32.11 11.33
N GLN A 32 11.78 -32.48 10.86
CA GLN A 32 11.50 -33.83 10.36
C GLN A 32 11.91 -34.01 8.88
N PHE A 33 11.89 -32.94 8.09
CA PHE A 33 12.15 -32.95 6.65
C PHE A 33 13.11 -31.79 6.29
N PRO A 34 14.41 -31.91 6.60
CA PRO A 34 15.36 -30.79 6.46
C PRO A 34 15.59 -30.35 5.02
N ASP A 35 15.33 -31.21 4.03
CA ASP A 35 15.47 -30.89 2.61
C ASP A 35 14.16 -30.35 1.99
N LEU A 36 13.16 -30.04 2.81
CA LEU A 36 11.87 -29.52 2.34
C LEU A 36 11.89 -27.98 2.30
N GLY A 37 12.24 -27.39 1.16
CA GLY A 37 12.32 -25.94 0.93
C GLY A 37 11.05 -25.18 1.36
N SER A 38 9.86 -25.72 1.06
CA SER A 38 8.58 -25.09 1.40
C SER A 38 8.34 -24.92 2.91
N ALA A 39 8.94 -25.76 3.77
CA ALA A 39 8.87 -25.59 5.22
C ALA A 39 9.64 -24.33 5.66
N TYR A 40 10.83 -24.12 5.09
CA TYR A 40 11.63 -22.90 5.33
C TYR A 40 10.96 -21.67 4.76
N THR A 41 10.34 -21.76 3.57
CA THR A 41 9.57 -20.65 2.96
C THR A 41 8.44 -20.18 3.86
N ASN A 42 7.62 -21.12 4.33
CA ASN A 42 6.47 -20.80 5.18
C ASN A 42 6.90 -20.27 6.55
N TYR A 43 7.91 -20.88 7.18
CA TYR A 43 8.49 -20.41 8.43
C TYR A 43 9.04 -18.99 8.27
N GLY A 44 9.87 -18.75 7.25
CA GLY A 44 10.45 -17.44 6.96
C GLY A 44 9.39 -16.36 6.73
N ASN A 45 8.31 -16.70 6.02
CA ASN A 45 7.20 -15.78 5.78
C ASN A 45 6.50 -15.37 7.08
N VAL A 46 6.17 -16.32 7.98
CA VAL A 46 5.54 -15.99 9.26
C VAL A 46 6.46 -15.15 10.14
N ILE A 47 7.77 -15.47 10.20
CA ILE A 47 8.78 -14.68 10.92
C ILE A 47 8.85 -13.24 10.40
N ARG A 48 8.79 -13.05 9.07
CA ARG A 48 8.74 -11.73 8.44
C ARG A 48 7.47 -10.97 8.85
N GLU A 49 6.33 -11.64 8.81
CA GLU A 49 5.02 -11.06 9.19
C GLU A 49 4.97 -10.67 10.67
N MET A 50 5.73 -11.33 11.51
CA MET A 50 5.93 -10.96 12.93
C MET A 50 6.92 -9.79 13.13
N GLY A 51 7.48 -9.24 12.07
CA GLY A 51 8.41 -8.10 12.14
C GLY A 51 9.86 -8.50 12.49
N HIS A 52 10.31 -9.68 12.06
CA HIS A 52 11.69 -10.15 12.22
C HIS A 52 12.35 -10.39 10.84
N PRO A 53 12.52 -9.36 10.00
CA PRO A 53 12.96 -9.53 8.61
C PRO A 53 14.36 -10.14 8.50
N GLU A 54 15.31 -9.82 9.38
CA GLU A 54 16.68 -10.35 9.33
C GLU A 54 16.72 -11.87 9.59
N ARG A 55 15.84 -12.36 10.45
CA ARG A 55 15.67 -13.79 10.67
C ARG A 55 14.99 -14.44 9.48
N ALA A 56 13.93 -13.82 8.96
CA ALA A 56 13.21 -14.31 7.79
C ALA A 56 14.12 -14.47 6.57
N ILE A 57 15.01 -13.49 6.31
CA ILE A 57 15.99 -13.53 5.21
C ILE A 57 16.81 -14.82 5.25
N ARG A 58 17.29 -15.25 6.43
CA ARG A 58 18.11 -16.46 6.57
C ARG A 58 17.32 -17.73 6.18
N PHE A 59 16.08 -17.85 6.65
CA PHE A 59 15.25 -19.03 6.34
C PHE A 59 14.81 -19.04 4.88
N LEU A 60 14.46 -17.89 4.32
CA LEU A 60 14.09 -17.76 2.91
C LEU A 60 15.29 -18.05 1.99
N GLN A 61 16.50 -17.66 2.40
CA GLN A 61 17.71 -18.04 1.67
C GLN A 61 17.93 -19.55 1.70
N CYS A 62 17.79 -20.22 2.86
CA CYS A 62 17.85 -21.69 2.93
C CYS A 62 16.81 -22.35 2.01
N ALA A 63 15.59 -21.83 1.95
CA ALA A 63 14.57 -22.33 1.04
C ALA A 63 15.01 -22.27 -0.43
N ILE A 64 15.60 -21.13 -0.84
CA ILE A 64 16.09 -20.89 -2.21
C ILE A 64 17.33 -21.75 -2.51
N ASP A 65 18.21 -21.99 -1.53
CA ASP A 65 19.37 -22.87 -1.69
C ASP A 65 18.94 -24.34 -1.90
N ILE A 66 17.82 -24.75 -1.27
CA ILE A 66 17.21 -26.09 -1.48
C ILE A 66 16.47 -26.16 -2.83
N ASP A 67 15.63 -25.14 -3.12
CA ASP A 67 14.87 -25.04 -4.37
C ASP A 67 14.99 -23.64 -4.97
N PRO A 68 15.94 -23.41 -5.89
CA PRO A 68 16.12 -22.13 -6.56
C PRO A 68 14.91 -21.70 -7.42
N THR A 69 13.96 -22.58 -7.68
CA THR A 69 12.74 -22.29 -8.47
C THR A 69 11.54 -21.90 -7.60
N ASP A 70 11.66 -21.93 -6.27
CA ASP A 70 10.60 -21.49 -5.35
C ASP A 70 10.35 -19.98 -5.50
N SER A 71 9.42 -19.62 -6.37
CA SER A 71 9.04 -18.24 -6.64
C SER A 71 8.43 -17.55 -5.42
N ILE A 72 7.81 -18.31 -4.50
CA ILE A 72 7.24 -17.78 -3.26
C ILE A 72 8.36 -17.37 -2.29
N ALA A 73 9.39 -18.23 -2.13
CA ALA A 73 10.57 -17.90 -1.34
C ALA A 73 11.28 -16.67 -1.91
N GLN A 74 11.49 -16.63 -3.23
CA GLN A 74 12.11 -15.50 -3.94
C GLN A 74 11.37 -14.18 -3.68
N PHE A 75 10.04 -14.17 -3.83
CA PHE A 75 9.22 -12.99 -3.58
C PHE A 75 9.23 -12.57 -2.10
N ASN A 76 9.09 -13.52 -1.18
CA ASN A 76 9.13 -13.23 0.25
C ASN A 76 10.49 -12.71 0.71
N LEU A 77 11.60 -13.17 0.10
CA LEU A 77 12.94 -12.65 0.35
C LEU A 77 13.06 -11.18 -0.05
N ALA A 78 12.52 -10.81 -1.23
CA ALA A 78 12.46 -9.41 -1.65
C ALA A 78 11.72 -8.54 -0.62
N VAL A 79 10.54 -8.98 -0.20
CA VAL A 79 9.74 -8.25 0.80
C VAL A 79 10.45 -8.17 2.15
N ALA A 80 11.20 -9.22 2.54
CA ALA A 80 11.98 -9.21 3.78
C ALA A 80 13.14 -8.19 3.73
N TYR A 81 13.88 -8.09 2.60
CA TYR A 81 14.88 -7.05 2.40
C TYR A 81 14.28 -5.65 2.45
N LEU A 82 13.16 -5.41 1.75
CA LEU A 82 12.47 -4.12 1.79
C LEU A 82 12.01 -3.76 3.21
N LEU A 83 11.49 -4.73 3.96
CA LEU A 83 11.04 -4.53 5.35
C LEU A 83 12.21 -4.26 6.31
N SER A 84 13.39 -4.85 6.08
CA SER A 84 14.59 -4.56 6.86
C SER A 84 15.21 -3.19 6.56
N GLY A 85 14.72 -2.51 5.52
CA GLY A 85 15.25 -1.23 5.05
C GLY A 85 16.37 -1.36 4.00
N ASP A 86 16.75 -2.56 3.62
CA ASP A 86 17.71 -2.80 2.55
C ASP A 86 17.03 -2.69 1.18
N LEU A 87 16.84 -1.45 0.75
CA LEU A 87 16.18 -1.16 -0.53
C LEU A 87 16.98 -1.69 -1.73
N THR A 88 18.32 -1.68 -1.65
CA THR A 88 19.19 -2.11 -2.77
C THR A 88 18.96 -3.59 -3.10
N ARG A 89 19.14 -4.49 -2.12
CA ARG A 89 18.86 -5.91 -2.32
C ARG A 89 17.37 -6.18 -2.51
N GLY A 90 16.54 -5.39 -1.85
CA GLY A 90 15.08 -5.47 -1.95
C GLY A 90 14.61 -5.26 -3.38
N TRP A 91 15.02 -4.18 -4.06
CA TRP A 91 14.61 -3.90 -5.44
C TRP A 91 15.15 -4.93 -6.42
N GLU A 92 16.43 -5.31 -6.29
CA GLU A 92 17.01 -6.35 -7.13
C GLU A 92 16.21 -7.66 -7.04
N GLN A 93 15.95 -8.11 -5.81
CA GLN A 93 15.19 -9.34 -5.59
C GLN A 93 13.71 -9.20 -5.98
N TYR A 94 13.14 -7.99 -5.89
CA TYR A 94 11.74 -7.75 -6.23
C TYR A 94 11.41 -7.96 -7.71
N GLU A 95 12.42 -7.89 -8.58
CA GLU A 95 12.27 -8.24 -9.99
C GLU A 95 11.94 -9.71 -10.23
N LYS A 96 12.21 -10.59 -9.26
CA LYS A 96 11.81 -12.00 -9.29
C LYS A 96 10.28 -12.20 -9.19
N ARG A 97 9.52 -11.16 -8.84
CA ARG A 97 8.05 -11.20 -8.78
C ARG A 97 7.41 -11.69 -10.09
N TRP A 98 8.06 -11.45 -11.23
CA TRP A 98 7.56 -11.92 -12.53
C TRP A 98 7.61 -13.43 -12.72
N GLN A 99 8.34 -14.14 -11.84
CA GLN A 99 8.35 -15.60 -11.76
C GLN A 99 7.25 -16.13 -10.83
N PHE A 100 6.65 -15.26 -10.01
CA PHE A 100 5.57 -15.62 -9.11
C PHE A 100 4.28 -15.86 -9.90
N GLU A 101 3.66 -17.03 -9.72
CA GLU A 101 2.56 -17.53 -10.55
C GLU A 101 1.41 -16.54 -10.70
N HIS A 102 1.02 -15.88 -9.60
CA HIS A 102 -0.07 -14.89 -9.61
C HIS A 102 0.25 -13.62 -10.40
N LEU A 103 1.51 -13.33 -10.67
CA LEU A 103 1.96 -12.14 -11.40
C LEU A 103 2.50 -12.47 -12.80
N ASN A 104 2.80 -13.74 -13.08
CA ASN A 104 3.40 -14.17 -14.35
C ASN A 104 2.52 -13.85 -15.57
N GLY A 105 1.20 -13.95 -15.42
CA GLY A 105 0.23 -13.59 -16.47
C GLY A 105 0.05 -12.10 -16.68
N LEU A 106 0.55 -11.26 -15.78
CA LEU A 106 0.44 -9.81 -15.79
C LEU A 106 1.68 -9.11 -16.36
N SER A 107 2.73 -9.87 -16.71
CA SER A 107 3.93 -9.30 -17.32
C SER A 107 3.58 -8.69 -18.68
N PRO A 108 3.82 -7.41 -18.90
CA PRO A 108 3.60 -6.78 -20.19
C PRO A 108 4.44 -7.45 -21.27
N ARG A 109 3.85 -7.61 -22.46
CA ARG A 109 4.49 -8.22 -23.63
C ARG A 109 4.50 -7.20 -24.77
N PHE A 110 5.58 -6.44 -24.85
CA PHE A 110 5.83 -5.49 -25.93
C PHE A 110 7.03 -5.96 -26.76
N GLU A 111 7.06 -5.57 -28.02
CA GLU A 111 8.22 -5.80 -28.91
C GLU A 111 9.39 -4.88 -28.53
N GLN A 112 9.08 -3.70 -28.00
CA GLN A 112 10.07 -2.74 -27.54
C GLN A 112 10.84 -3.27 -26.32
N PRO A 113 12.11 -2.92 -26.17
CA PRO A 113 12.92 -3.35 -25.06
C PRO A 113 12.43 -2.77 -23.73
N ARG A 114 12.58 -3.56 -22.68
CA ARG A 114 12.39 -3.06 -21.32
C ARG A 114 13.55 -2.15 -20.94
N TRP A 115 13.26 -0.97 -20.40
CA TRP A 115 14.28 -0.05 -19.91
C TRP A 115 15.01 -0.63 -18.69
N SER A 116 16.33 -0.63 -18.72
CA SER A 116 17.21 -1.14 -17.66
C SER A 116 18.28 -0.11 -17.22
N GLY A 117 18.14 1.16 -17.67
CA GLY A 117 19.05 2.26 -17.32
C GLY A 117 19.74 2.92 -18.53
N GLU A 118 19.32 2.59 -19.75
CA GLU A 118 19.79 3.20 -20.98
C GLU A 118 19.46 4.70 -21.00
N ASP A 119 20.19 5.47 -21.83
CA ASP A 119 19.94 6.89 -22.03
C ASP A 119 18.51 7.10 -22.60
N LEU A 120 17.73 7.91 -21.90
CA LEU A 120 16.35 8.24 -22.27
C LEU A 120 16.21 9.61 -22.93
N ASN A 121 17.30 10.32 -23.20
CA ASN A 121 17.23 11.64 -23.82
C ASN A 121 16.55 11.56 -25.20
N ASN A 122 15.50 12.37 -25.41
CA ASN A 122 14.65 12.35 -26.59
C ASN A 122 13.99 10.99 -26.90
N LYS A 123 13.79 10.14 -25.88
CA LYS A 123 13.11 8.86 -26.00
C LYS A 123 11.71 8.92 -25.36
N ARG A 124 10.82 8.03 -25.80
CA ARG A 124 9.51 7.83 -25.19
C ARG A 124 9.55 6.61 -24.29
N LEU A 125 9.24 6.79 -23.03
CA LEU A 125 9.18 5.72 -22.04
C LEU A 125 7.73 5.42 -21.65
N LEU A 126 7.27 4.20 -21.94
CA LEU A 126 6.00 3.69 -21.45
C LEU A 126 6.18 3.13 -20.03
N ILE A 127 5.46 3.69 -19.07
CA ILE A 127 5.35 3.17 -17.71
C ILE A 127 4.03 2.40 -17.60
N VAL A 128 4.11 1.12 -17.27
CA VAL A 128 2.93 0.26 -17.08
C VAL A 128 2.64 0.14 -15.59
N CYS A 129 1.44 0.53 -15.18
CA CYS A 129 0.96 0.31 -13.82
C CYS A 129 0.79 -1.19 -13.55
N GLU A 130 1.00 -1.60 -12.31
CA GLU A 130 0.86 -2.99 -11.86
C GLU A 130 0.41 -3.04 -10.40
N GLN A 131 -0.07 -4.19 -9.95
CA GLN A 131 -0.53 -4.41 -8.58
C GLN A 131 -1.71 -3.50 -8.18
N GLY A 132 -1.76 -3.01 -6.93
CA GLY A 132 -2.87 -2.23 -6.42
C GLY A 132 -2.80 -0.73 -6.76
N HIS A 133 -3.94 -0.04 -6.66
CA HIS A 133 -4.01 1.40 -6.90
C HIS A 133 -3.09 2.19 -5.95
N GLY A 134 -3.00 1.76 -4.68
CA GLY A 134 -2.12 2.38 -3.68
C GLY A 134 -0.64 2.30 -4.08
N ASP A 135 -0.23 1.16 -4.67
CA ASP A 135 1.12 0.95 -5.16
C ASP A 135 1.44 1.91 -6.29
N ASN A 136 0.55 2.02 -7.28
CA ASN A 136 0.73 2.93 -8.40
C ASN A 136 0.72 4.41 -7.97
N ILE A 137 -0.12 4.79 -7.01
CA ILE A 137 -0.11 6.13 -6.43
C ILE A 137 1.23 6.40 -5.71
N GLN A 138 1.72 5.46 -4.90
CA GLN A 138 2.98 5.64 -4.20
C GLN A 138 4.16 5.79 -5.16
N PHE A 139 4.27 4.90 -6.14
CA PHE A 139 5.43 4.83 -7.04
C PHE A 139 5.40 5.88 -8.16
N SER A 140 4.25 6.51 -8.40
CA SER A 140 4.16 7.64 -9.35
C SER A 140 5.03 8.83 -8.94
N ARG A 141 5.55 8.88 -7.70
CA ARG A 141 6.55 9.87 -7.27
C ARG A 141 7.83 9.88 -8.11
N PHE A 142 8.21 8.75 -8.68
CA PHE A 142 9.42 8.62 -9.48
C PHE A 142 9.27 9.19 -10.91
N ILE A 143 8.06 9.56 -11.32
CA ILE A 143 7.80 10.12 -12.65
C ILE A 143 8.57 11.44 -12.85
N THR A 144 8.63 12.26 -11.80
CA THR A 144 9.38 13.53 -11.87
C THR A 144 10.88 13.29 -12.14
N GLN A 145 11.49 12.28 -11.49
CA GLN A 145 12.90 11.94 -11.74
C GLN A 145 13.12 11.43 -13.17
N LEU A 146 12.22 10.60 -13.69
CA LEU A 146 12.31 10.11 -15.06
C LEU A 146 12.26 11.26 -16.06
N LYS A 147 11.42 12.26 -15.83
CA LYS A 147 11.36 13.46 -16.68
C LYS A 147 12.66 14.26 -16.70
N LEU A 148 13.38 14.29 -15.57
CA LEU A 148 14.71 14.95 -15.53
C LEU A 148 15.74 14.25 -16.41
N LEU A 149 15.50 13.01 -16.86
CA LEU A 149 16.33 12.30 -17.84
C LEU A 149 16.03 12.71 -19.31
N GLY A 150 15.16 13.70 -19.53
CA GLY A 150 14.85 14.19 -20.87
C GLY A 150 13.92 13.29 -21.70
N THR A 151 13.17 12.39 -21.04
CA THR A 151 12.24 11.46 -21.70
C THR A 151 10.80 11.99 -21.74
N ASP A 152 10.10 11.64 -22.81
CA ASP A 152 8.65 11.77 -22.89
C ASP A 152 8.01 10.58 -22.17
N VAL A 153 7.28 10.84 -21.08
CA VAL A 153 6.65 9.81 -20.27
C VAL A 153 5.23 9.54 -20.75
N ILE A 154 4.94 8.27 -20.95
CA ILE A 154 3.60 7.73 -21.21
C ILE A 154 3.26 6.80 -20.07
N ILE A 155 2.06 6.90 -19.50
CA ILE A 155 1.56 5.99 -18.44
C ILE A 155 0.39 5.19 -19.00
N GLN A 156 0.44 3.87 -18.80
CA GLN A 156 -0.71 2.99 -18.98
C GLN A 156 -1.18 2.49 -17.61
N CYS A 157 -2.46 2.70 -17.28
CA CYS A 157 -3.03 2.37 -15.98
C CYS A 157 -4.50 1.93 -16.08
N GLU A 158 -5.05 1.47 -14.97
CA GLU A 158 -6.50 1.27 -14.87
C GLU A 158 -7.26 2.60 -15.07
N SER A 159 -8.43 2.52 -15.72
CA SER A 159 -9.27 3.69 -16.04
C SER A 159 -9.59 4.57 -14.84
N VAL A 160 -9.72 3.96 -13.64
CA VAL A 160 -10.01 4.68 -12.38
C VAL A 160 -8.86 5.57 -11.89
N LEU A 161 -7.61 5.32 -12.31
CA LEU A 161 -6.43 6.13 -11.99
C LEU A 161 -6.15 7.22 -13.02
N LYS A 162 -6.66 7.06 -14.24
CA LYS A 162 -6.30 7.89 -15.41
C LYS A 162 -6.50 9.38 -15.15
N VAL A 163 -7.67 9.76 -14.65
CA VAL A 163 -7.98 11.19 -14.40
C VAL A 163 -7.09 11.76 -13.32
N LEU A 164 -6.81 11.00 -12.25
CA LEU A 164 -5.91 11.41 -11.17
C LEU A 164 -4.51 11.74 -11.70
N PHE A 165 -3.92 10.85 -12.50
CA PHE A 165 -2.59 11.06 -13.06
C PHE A 165 -2.57 12.22 -14.08
N LYS A 166 -3.58 12.34 -14.94
CA LYS A 166 -3.71 13.50 -15.83
C LYS A 166 -3.73 14.83 -15.07
N MET A 167 -4.50 14.90 -13.98
CA MET A 167 -4.59 16.13 -13.17
C MET A 167 -3.30 16.41 -12.40
N SER A 168 -2.62 15.36 -11.92
CA SER A 168 -1.39 15.50 -11.13
C SER A 168 -0.20 15.95 -11.98
N PHE A 169 -0.03 15.37 -13.15
CA PHE A 169 1.14 15.61 -14.00
C PHE A 169 0.88 16.56 -15.17
N LYS A 170 -0.40 16.94 -15.38
CA LYS A 170 -0.88 17.89 -16.42
C LYS A 170 -0.35 17.51 -17.81
N ASP A 171 -0.01 18.50 -18.61
CA ASP A 171 0.44 18.33 -20.01
C ASP A 171 1.85 17.73 -20.12
N SER A 172 2.48 17.42 -18.98
CA SER A 172 3.87 16.95 -18.98
C SER A 172 4.00 15.45 -19.22
N ILE A 173 2.90 14.69 -19.20
CA ILE A 173 2.85 13.26 -19.50
C ILE A 173 1.55 12.91 -20.25
N GLN A 174 1.59 11.78 -20.97
CA GLN A 174 0.42 11.19 -21.59
C GLN A 174 -0.08 10.02 -20.74
N VAL A 175 -1.40 9.92 -20.51
CA VAL A 175 -1.99 8.86 -19.69
C VAL A 175 -3.07 8.13 -20.47
N TYR A 176 -2.91 6.82 -20.57
CA TYR A 176 -3.82 5.90 -21.26
C TYR A 176 -4.37 4.87 -20.29
N SER A 177 -5.61 4.44 -20.51
CA SER A 177 -6.13 3.24 -19.84
C SER A 177 -5.69 1.97 -20.61
N TYR A 178 -5.84 0.80 -19.98
CA TYR A 178 -5.46 -0.47 -20.61
C TYR A 178 -6.26 -0.78 -21.90
N GLU A 179 -7.46 -0.20 -22.03
CA GLU A 179 -8.35 -0.39 -23.16
C GLU A 179 -8.04 0.54 -24.35
N GLU A 180 -7.17 1.53 -24.17
CA GLU A 180 -6.84 2.51 -25.21
C GLU A 180 -5.64 2.09 -26.04
N ILE A 181 -5.62 2.52 -27.27
CA ILE A 181 -4.48 2.32 -28.18
C ILE A 181 -3.32 3.21 -27.71
N LEU A 182 -2.18 2.60 -27.47
CA LEU A 182 -0.97 3.31 -27.06
C LEU A 182 -0.32 4.00 -28.27
N PRO A 183 0.30 5.15 -28.08
CA PRO A 183 1.18 5.73 -29.08
C PRO A 183 2.47 4.90 -29.20
N GLU A 184 3.29 5.20 -30.20
CA GLU A 184 4.64 4.62 -30.29
C GLU A 184 5.50 5.02 -29.08
N PHE A 185 6.35 4.11 -28.63
CA PHE A 185 7.33 4.32 -27.56
C PHE A 185 8.63 3.54 -27.87
N ASP A 186 9.73 3.97 -27.26
CA ASP A 186 11.07 3.37 -27.48
C ASP A 186 11.37 2.29 -26.44
N TYR A 187 10.98 2.53 -25.18
CA TYR A 187 11.19 1.64 -24.05
C TYR A 187 9.93 1.52 -23.20
N TRP A 188 9.85 0.44 -22.45
CA TRP A 188 8.82 0.31 -21.42
C TRP A 188 9.42 -0.12 -20.08
N ILE A 189 8.73 0.19 -18.98
CA ILE A 189 9.06 -0.27 -17.64
C ILE A 189 7.79 -0.43 -16.82
N SER A 190 7.76 -1.40 -15.90
CA SER A 190 6.69 -1.47 -14.90
C SER A 190 6.91 -0.45 -13.80
N MET A 191 5.82 0.15 -13.30
CA MET A 191 5.86 1.19 -12.25
C MET A 191 6.70 0.77 -11.04
N MET A 192 6.53 -0.48 -10.56
CA MET A 192 7.22 -1.01 -9.40
C MET A 192 8.70 -1.35 -9.65
N SER A 193 9.18 -1.33 -10.90
CA SER A 193 10.59 -1.57 -11.25
C SER A 193 11.43 -0.30 -11.31
N ILE A 194 10.79 0.86 -11.39
CA ILE A 194 11.46 2.16 -11.51
C ILE A 194 12.50 2.39 -10.40
N PRO A 195 12.20 2.17 -9.10
CA PRO A 195 13.18 2.44 -8.05
C PRO A 195 14.40 1.54 -8.12
N GLY A 196 14.28 0.32 -8.63
CA GLY A 196 15.42 -0.58 -8.84
C GLY A 196 16.37 -0.04 -9.91
N VAL A 197 15.85 0.40 -11.07
CA VAL A 197 16.64 0.97 -12.15
C VAL A 197 17.26 2.32 -11.75
N LEU A 198 16.53 3.15 -11.02
CA LEU A 198 17.03 4.42 -10.48
C LEU A 198 17.91 4.25 -9.22
N LYS A 199 18.13 3.02 -8.74
CA LYS A 199 18.91 2.70 -7.54
C LYS A 199 18.49 3.52 -6.32
N ILE A 200 17.17 3.57 -6.09
CA ILE A 200 16.58 4.31 -4.97
C ILE A 200 16.92 3.64 -3.63
N THR A 201 17.46 4.44 -2.73
CA THR A 201 17.68 4.12 -1.31
C THR A 201 16.94 5.15 -0.44
N TYR A 202 17.01 5.02 0.89
CA TYR A 202 16.41 6.04 1.77
C TYR A 202 17.17 7.36 1.74
N GLU A 203 18.47 7.37 1.37
CA GLU A 203 19.29 8.57 1.27
C GLU A 203 18.97 9.43 0.04
N ASN A 204 18.53 8.80 -1.06
CA ASN A 204 18.18 9.50 -2.31
C ASN A 204 16.68 9.42 -2.65
N LEU A 205 15.86 8.94 -1.71
CA LEU A 205 14.40 8.93 -1.90
C LEU A 205 13.89 10.34 -2.15
N PRO A 206 13.07 10.57 -3.21
CA PRO A 206 12.50 11.89 -3.46
C PRO A 206 11.73 12.43 -2.27
N THR A 207 12.09 13.63 -1.81
CA THR A 207 11.53 14.27 -0.62
C THR A 207 10.34 15.17 -0.93
N GLU A 208 9.86 15.19 -2.17
CA GLU A 208 8.66 15.94 -2.53
C GLU A 208 7.47 15.50 -1.65
N ILE A 209 6.96 16.45 -0.87
CA ILE A 209 5.86 16.21 0.06
C ILE A 209 4.56 15.94 -0.71
N LYS A 210 4.41 16.58 -1.87
CA LYS A 210 3.20 16.50 -2.69
C LYS A 210 3.57 16.28 -4.16
N TYR A 211 3.18 15.13 -4.69
CA TYR A 211 3.36 14.78 -6.11
C TYR A 211 2.06 14.35 -6.80
N ILE A 212 0.96 14.20 -6.04
CA ILE A 212 -0.39 13.95 -6.55
C ILE A 212 -1.29 15.15 -6.21
N SER A 213 -2.16 15.52 -7.12
CA SER A 213 -3.12 16.62 -6.98
C SER A 213 -4.47 16.24 -7.55
N ALA A 214 -5.54 16.64 -6.87
CA ALA A 214 -6.88 16.56 -7.40
C ALA A 214 -7.12 17.61 -8.50
N GLY A 215 -7.99 17.28 -9.44
CA GLY A 215 -8.46 18.22 -10.44
C GLY A 215 -9.28 19.36 -9.81
N PRO A 216 -9.13 20.62 -10.30
CA PRO A 216 -9.83 21.79 -9.74
C PRO A 216 -11.35 21.60 -9.66
N GLN A 217 -11.94 20.99 -10.70
CA GLN A 217 -13.39 20.77 -10.73
C GLN A 217 -13.83 19.79 -9.62
N SER A 218 -13.06 18.73 -9.36
CA SER A 218 -13.36 17.77 -8.29
C SER A 218 -13.27 18.46 -6.91
N ILE A 219 -12.24 19.28 -6.69
CA ILE A 219 -12.10 20.08 -5.47
C ILE A 219 -13.33 20.95 -5.25
N GLN A 220 -13.74 21.71 -6.27
CA GLN A 220 -14.87 22.64 -6.21
C GLN A 220 -16.20 21.90 -5.98
N ASN A 221 -16.41 20.76 -6.64
CA ASN A 221 -17.61 19.94 -6.48
C ASN A 221 -17.74 19.46 -5.03
N TRP A 222 -16.64 18.98 -4.44
CA TRP A 222 -16.63 18.53 -3.05
C TRP A 222 -16.77 19.68 -2.06
N GLN A 223 -16.14 20.83 -2.34
CA GLN A 223 -16.32 22.03 -1.51
C GLN A 223 -17.80 22.45 -1.45
N THR A 224 -18.48 22.46 -2.60
CA THR A 224 -19.91 22.76 -2.69
C THR A 224 -20.75 21.73 -1.93
N LYS A 225 -20.46 20.43 -2.11
CA LYS A 225 -21.20 19.33 -1.50
C LYS A 225 -21.05 19.28 0.01
N LEU A 226 -19.87 19.56 0.53
CA LEU A 226 -19.57 19.61 1.96
C LEU A 226 -20.10 20.90 2.61
N GLY A 227 -20.36 21.95 1.85
CA GLY A 227 -20.87 23.23 2.35
C GLY A 227 -19.86 23.99 3.21
N THR A 228 -20.39 24.95 3.99
CA THR A 228 -19.56 25.82 4.84
C THR A 228 -18.90 25.01 5.95
N LYS A 229 -17.59 25.14 6.06
CA LYS A 229 -16.79 24.49 7.11
C LYS A 229 -17.00 25.19 8.45
N THR A 230 -17.58 24.51 9.40
CA THR A 230 -17.81 25.00 10.78
C THR A 230 -17.01 24.23 11.83
N LYS A 231 -16.47 23.06 11.45
CA LYS A 231 -15.64 22.18 12.27
C LYS A 231 -14.45 21.68 11.45
N LEU A 232 -13.42 21.20 12.12
CA LEU A 232 -12.36 20.44 11.45
C LEU A 232 -12.95 19.18 10.82
N ARG A 233 -12.57 18.89 9.57
CA ARG A 233 -13.04 17.75 8.79
C ARG A 233 -12.05 16.61 8.87
N VAL A 234 -12.51 15.48 9.39
CA VAL A 234 -11.71 14.26 9.54
C VAL A 234 -12.24 13.19 8.61
N GLY A 235 -11.43 12.80 7.62
CA GLY A 235 -11.72 11.63 6.81
C GLY A 235 -11.35 10.36 7.54
N PHE A 236 -12.09 9.26 7.35
CA PHE A 236 -11.72 7.97 7.96
C PHE A 236 -11.98 6.78 7.05
N CYS A 237 -11.06 5.79 7.12
CA CYS A 237 -11.15 4.53 6.39
C CYS A 237 -10.61 3.41 7.31
N TRP A 238 -11.44 2.42 7.61
CA TRP A 238 -11.17 1.40 8.64
C TRP A 238 -10.91 0.01 8.08
N SER A 239 -11.25 -0.27 6.82
CA SER A 239 -11.05 -1.58 6.23
C SER A 239 -10.46 -1.53 4.82
N GLY A 240 -9.72 -2.57 4.45
CA GLY A 240 -9.29 -2.86 3.08
C GLY A 240 -10.30 -3.76 2.36
N ARG A 241 -9.96 -4.21 1.15
CA ARG A 241 -10.79 -5.17 0.38
C ARG A 241 -11.05 -6.43 1.20
N ARG A 242 -12.29 -6.91 1.19
CA ARG A 242 -12.74 -8.03 2.06
C ARG A 242 -12.26 -9.41 1.59
N ASP A 243 -11.84 -9.55 0.34
CA ASP A 243 -11.42 -10.80 -0.30
C ASP A 243 -10.02 -11.30 0.07
N SER A 244 -9.27 -10.52 0.85
CA SER A 244 -7.90 -10.86 1.25
C SER A 244 -7.79 -11.10 2.75
N TRP A 245 -7.22 -12.25 3.15
CA TRP A 245 -6.98 -12.58 4.56
C TRP A 245 -6.12 -11.52 5.28
N ILE A 246 -5.13 -10.95 4.60
CA ILE A 246 -4.26 -9.92 5.17
C ILE A 246 -5.03 -8.62 5.49
N ASN A 247 -6.09 -8.33 4.71
CA ASN A 247 -6.95 -7.19 4.96
C ASN A 247 -7.82 -7.37 6.19
N GLN A 248 -8.19 -8.59 6.55
CA GLN A 248 -8.89 -8.88 7.80
C GLN A 248 -8.04 -8.52 9.03
N HIS A 249 -6.73 -8.80 8.99
CA HIS A 249 -5.82 -8.49 10.11
C HIS A 249 -5.49 -7.00 10.24
N LYS A 250 -5.45 -6.26 9.13
CA LYS A 250 -5.15 -4.82 9.16
C LYS A 250 -6.38 -3.93 9.29
N SER A 251 -7.59 -4.49 9.17
CA SER A 251 -8.83 -3.75 9.34
C SER A 251 -9.15 -3.51 10.81
N ILE A 252 -9.57 -2.30 11.12
CA ILE A 252 -10.09 -1.94 12.44
C ILE A 252 -11.53 -2.43 12.52
N PRO A 253 -11.95 -3.13 13.59
CA PRO A 253 -13.35 -3.44 13.80
C PRO A 253 -14.21 -2.16 13.73
N PHE A 254 -15.30 -2.22 12.97
CA PHE A 254 -16.11 -1.03 12.68
C PHE A 254 -16.59 -0.33 13.95
N GLU A 255 -17.00 -1.09 14.97
CA GLU A 255 -17.48 -0.53 16.25
C GLU A 255 -16.37 0.28 16.96
N LYS A 256 -15.11 -0.17 16.92
CA LYS A 256 -13.97 0.57 17.48
C LYS A 256 -13.70 1.89 16.75
N MET A 257 -13.89 1.89 15.42
CA MET A 257 -13.81 3.14 14.66
C MET A 257 -14.95 4.09 15.05
N LEU A 258 -16.18 3.58 15.22
CA LEU A 258 -17.31 4.38 15.71
C LEU A 258 -17.10 4.93 17.14
N GLU A 259 -16.43 4.19 18.01
CA GLU A 259 -16.05 4.69 19.33
C GLU A 259 -15.10 5.90 19.23
N LEU A 260 -14.11 5.84 18.34
CA LEU A 260 -13.24 7.00 18.08
C LEU A 260 -14.03 8.22 17.60
N VAL A 261 -14.97 8.01 16.66
CA VAL A 261 -15.85 9.06 16.14
C VAL A 261 -16.70 9.67 17.28
N LYS A 262 -17.40 8.85 18.07
CA LYS A 262 -18.26 9.28 19.18
C LYS A 262 -17.49 10.06 20.26
N ARG A 263 -16.25 9.70 20.52
CA ARG A 263 -15.37 10.40 21.47
C ARG A 263 -14.91 11.78 20.99
N ASN A 264 -15.10 12.09 19.70
CA ASN A 264 -14.62 13.30 19.06
C ASN A 264 -15.76 14.06 18.34
N PRO A 265 -16.84 14.50 19.06
CA PRO A 265 -18.03 15.10 18.45
C PRO A 265 -17.80 16.53 17.92
N ASN A 266 -16.67 17.12 18.26
CA ASN A 266 -16.30 18.48 17.82
C ASN A 266 -15.72 18.49 16.40
N TYR A 267 -15.51 17.34 15.77
CA TYR A 267 -15.07 17.22 14.37
C TYR A 267 -16.25 16.87 13.45
N GLU A 268 -16.14 17.24 12.20
CA GLU A 268 -17.00 16.77 11.11
C GLU A 268 -16.34 15.51 10.51
N TRP A 269 -16.91 14.33 10.79
CA TRP A 269 -16.39 13.06 10.32
C TRP A 269 -16.98 12.67 8.97
N ILE A 270 -16.12 12.24 8.04
CA ILE A 270 -16.47 11.93 6.65
C ILE A 270 -15.90 10.56 6.30
N SER A 271 -16.77 9.62 5.95
CA SER A 271 -16.35 8.29 5.53
C SER A 271 -15.67 8.32 4.16
N LEU A 272 -14.47 7.75 4.09
CA LEU A 272 -13.72 7.47 2.85
C LEU A 272 -13.79 5.97 2.47
N GLN A 273 -14.60 5.19 3.20
CA GLN A 273 -14.78 3.77 2.94
C GLN A 273 -15.71 3.58 1.74
N ALA A 274 -15.18 2.97 0.67
CA ALA A 274 -15.94 2.78 -0.57
C ALA A 274 -16.87 1.56 -0.53
N ASP A 275 -16.54 0.53 0.25
CA ASP A 275 -17.20 -0.78 0.29
C ASP A 275 -17.89 -1.08 1.63
N CYS A 276 -18.61 -0.08 2.18
CA CYS A 276 -19.50 -0.31 3.33
C CYS A 276 -20.60 -1.32 2.97
N ASP A 277 -20.89 -2.25 3.89
CA ASP A 277 -22.15 -3.00 3.82
C ASP A 277 -23.33 -2.14 4.26
N GLN A 278 -24.53 -2.66 4.07
CA GLN A 278 -25.75 -1.91 4.36
C GLN A 278 -25.85 -1.56 5.84
N GLU A 279 -25.52 -2.50 6.74
CA GLU A 279 -25.58 -2.27 8.19
C GLU A 279 -24.62 -1.15 8.63
N GLN A 280 -23.39 -1.16 8.12
CA GLN A 280 -22.40 -0.11 8.37
C GLN A 280 -22.88 1.24 7.85
N SER A 281 -23.43 1.28 6.62
CA SER A 281 -23.97 2.50 6.02
C SER A 281 -25.12 3.07 6.84
N ASP A 282 -26.06 2.24 7.28
CA ASP A 282 -27.19 2.67 8.08
C ASP A 282 -26.75 3.24 9.44
N LYS A 283 -25.80 2.59 10.11
CA LYS A 283 -25.22 3.10 11.37
C LYS A 283 -24.49 4.45 11.19
N LEU A 284 -23.76 4.64 10.08
CA LEU A 284 -23.12 5.92 9.79
C LEU A 284 -24.17 7.03 9.60
N ILE A 285 -25.25 6.75 8.86
CA ILE A 285 -26.35 7.69 8.63
C ILE A 285 -27.07 8.03 9.95
N GLU A 286 -27.37 7.03 10.79
CA GLU A 286 -27.99 7.22 12.11
C GLU A 286 -27.15 8.13 13.02
N LEU A 287 -25.85 8.09 12.92
CA LEU A 287 -24.91 8.96 13.63
C LEU A 287 -24.76 10.34 12.99
N GLY A 288 -25.48 10.63 11.91
CA GLY A 288 -25.37 11.89 11.18
C GLY A 288 -24.02 12.09 10.48
N LEU A 289 -23.32 11.00 10.18
CA LEU A 289 -22.02 11.06 9.52
C LEU A 289 -22.19 11.14 7.99
N ASN A 290 -21.36 11.95 7.38
CA ASN A 290 -21.35 12.08 5.93
C ASN A 290 -20.74 10.84 5.27
N THR A 291 -21.51 10.16 4.46
CA THR A 291 -21.09 9.01 3.65
C THR A 291 -21.36 9.31 2.19
N TYR A 292 -20.34 9.11 1.33
CA TYR A 292 -20.46 9.40 -0.10
C TYR A 292 -20.01 8.24 -1.00
N PRO A 293 -20.30 6.97 -0.68
CA PRO A 293 -19.73 5.83 -1.41
C PRO A 293 -20.07 5.85 -2.90
N LEU A 294 -21.31 6.24 -3.26
CA LEU A 294 -21.77 6.32 -4.64
C LEU A 294 -21.28 7.55 -5.42
N SER A 295 -20.61 8.48 -4.75
CA SER A 295 -20.07 9.69 -5.37
C SER A 295 -18.61 9.58 -5.75
N ILE A 296 -17.92 8.52 -5.27
CA ILE A 296 -16.51 8.26 -5.56
C ILE A 296 -16.44 7.31 -6.74
N THR A 297 -16.35 7.85 -7.94
CA THR A 297 -16.32 7.08 -9.20
C THR A 297 -14.91 6.77 -9.69
N ASN A 298 -13.90 7.51 -9.21
CA ASN A 298 -12.49 7.37 -9.57
C ASN A 298 -11.60 8.04 -8.51
N TRP A 299 -10.30 7.81 -8.58
CA TRP A 299 -9.34 8.33 -7.60
C TRP A 299 -9.19 9.86 -7.61
N ASN A 300 -9.50 10.54 -8.71
CA ASN A 300 -9.54 12.01 -8.74
C ASN A 300 -10.68 12.57 -7.87
N ASP A 301 -11.82 11.89 -7.81
CA ASP A 301 -12.92 12.28 -6.94
C ASP A 301 -12.56 12.08 -5.47
N THR A 302 -11.94 10.95 -5.12
CA THR A 302 -11.40 10.71 -3.77
C THR A 302 -10.36 11.77 -3.39
N ALA A 303 -9.47 12.14 -4.33
CA ALA A 303 -8.49 13.22 -4.10
C ALA A 303 -9.16 14.58 -3.89
N GLY A 304 -10.22 14.89 -4.64
CA GLY A 304 -11.01 16.11 -4.45
C GLY A 304 -11.66 16.17 -3.07
N LEU A 305 -12.18 15.06 -2.57
CA LEU A 305 -12.71 14.96 -1.21
C LEU A 305 -11.59 15.16 -0.17
N ILE A 306 -10.49 14.40 -0.27
CA ILE A 306 -9.34 14.51 0.65
C ILE A 306 -8.77 15.92 0.70
N HIS A 307 -8.74 16.63 -0.44
CA HIS A 307 -8.29 18.03 -0.48
C HIS A 307 -9.11 18.97 0.45
N ASN A 308 -10.37 18.66 0.66
CA ASN A 308 -11.29 19.45 1.49
C ASN A 308 -11.32 18.99 2.97
N LEU A 309 -10.45 18.03 3.35
CA LEU A 309 -10.30 17.54 4.73
C LEU A 309 -9.08 18.18 5.40
N ASP A 310 -9.07 18.20 6.73
CA ASP A 310 -7.95 18.68 7.52
C ASP A 310 -6.98 17.58 7.91
N VAL A 311 -7.50 16.37 8.10
CA VAL A 311 -6.74 15.19 8.46
C VAL A 311 -7.48 13.91 8.03
N VAL A 312 -6.74 12.87 7.73
CA VAL A 312 -7.29 11.56 7.42
C VAL A 312 -6.78 10.53 8.42
N VAL A 313 -7.68 9.73 8.97
CA VAL A 313 -7.40 8.53 9.76
C VAL A 313 -7.64 7.32 8.86
N SER A 314 -6.62 6.63 8.42
CA SER A 314 -6.76 5.48 7.52
C SER A 314 -5.78 4.38 7.84
N ILE A 315 -6.24 3.14 7.82
CA ILE A 315 -5.36 1.98 7.81
C ILE A 315 -4.55 1.94 6.50
N ASP A 316 -3.61 0.99 6.39
CA ASP A 316 -2.80 0.74 5.19
C ASP A 316 -3.66 0.35 3.98
N THR A 317 -4.12 1.36 3.23
CA THR A 317 -4.98 1.24 2.04
C THR A 317 -4.56 2.26 0.97
N ALA A 318 -5.15 2.17 -0.22
CA ALA A 318 -4.95 3.17 -1.27
C ALA A 318 -5.34 4.60 -0.84
N VAL A 319 -6.29 4.75 0.10
CA VAL A 319 -6.65 6.05 0.70
C VAL A 319 -5.48 6.65 1.48
N ALA A 320 -4.77 5.83 2.27
CA ALA A 320 -3.58 6.27 2.99
C ALA A 320 -2.47 6.73 2.04
N HIS A 321 -2.21 5.95 0.98
CA HIS A 321 -1.22 6.30 -0.04
C HIS A 321 -1.60 7.58 -0.80
N LEU A 322 -2.87 7.75 -1.16
CA LEU A 322 -3.35 8.96 -1.81
C LEU A 322 -3.21 10.19 -0.90
N THR A 323 -3.62 10.05 0.37
CA THR A 323 -3.50 11.13 1.37
C THR A 323 -2.04 11.57 1.52
N GLY A 324 -1.13 10.62 1.71
CA GLY A 324 0.31 10.88 1.83
C GLY A 324 0.91 11.48 0.55
N ALA A 325 0.52 10.98 -0.63
CA ALA A 325 0.97 11.50 -1.92
C ALA A 325 0.49 12.94 -2.20
N MET A 326 -0.64 13.33 -1.63
CA MET A 326 -1.17 14.70 -1.67
C MET A 326 -0.53 15.62 -0.61
N GLY A 327 0.31 15.11 0.28
CA GLY A 327 0.91 15.84 1.38
C GLY A 327 -0.09 16.24 2.46
N GLN A 328 -1.27 15.62 2.51
CA GLN A 328 -2.27 15.86 3.53
C GLN A 328 -1.93 15.13 4.83
N PRO A 329 -2.29 15.69 6.00
CA PRO A 329 -2.07 15.02 7.28
C PRO A 329 -2.74 13.64 7.33
N LEU A 330 -1.92 12.61 7.61
CA LEU A 330 -2.35 11.22 7.70
C LEU A 330 -2.01 10.64 9.07
N LEU A 331 -3.03 10.19 9.80
CA LEU A 331 -2.89 9.38 11.01
C LEU A 331 -3.13 7.92 10.63
N LEU A 332 -2.10 7.10 10.72
CA LEU A 332 -2.07 5.75 10.17
C LEU A 332 -2.03 4.72 11.30
N PRO A 333 -3.16 4.17 11.74
CA PRO A 333 -3.19 3.01 12.61
C PRO A 333 -2.72 1.76 11.86
N LEU A 334 -1.75 1.03 12.43
CA LEU A 334 -1.19 -0.18 11.83
C LEU A 334 -1.31 -1.39 12.77
N ASN A 335 -1.59 -2.53 12.18
CA ASN A 335 -1.58 -3.83 12.85
C ASN A 335 -0.15 -4.28 13.23
N GLN A 336 -0.05 -5.17 14.23
CA GLN A 336 1.21 -5.74 14.70
C GLN A 336 1.69 -6.92 13.83
N PHE A 337 0.79 -7.62 13.15
CA PHE A 337 1.08 -8.80 12.35
C PHE A 337 0.79 -8.56 10.87
N GLY A 338 1.63 -9.09 9.97
CA GLY A 338 1.51 -8.86 8.53
C GLY A 338 2.04 -7.49 8.09
N ASN A 339 3.16 -7.07 8.71
CA ASN A 339 3.76 -5.76 8.47
C ASN A 339 4.07 -5.51 6.99
N CYS A 340 3.58 -4.38 6.48
CA CYS A 340 3.93 -3.89 5.16
C CYS A 340 5.28 -3.16 5.19
N TRP A 341 6.18 -3.52 4.30
CA TRP A 341 7.54 -2.96 4.22
C TRP A 341 7.56 -1.43 4.02
N ARG A 342 6.51 -0.86 3.43
CA ARG A 342 6.40 0.58 3.16
C ARG A 342 6.44 1.43 4.42
N TRP A 343 5.91 0.87 5.50
CA TRP A 343 5.81 1.59 6.77
C TRP A 343 6.96 1.26 7.73
N LEU A 344 7.87 0.38 7.32
CA LEU A 344 9.00 -0.11 8.14
C LEU A 344 8.55 -0.66 9.50
N LEU A 345 9.50 -0.76 10.44
CA LEU A 345 9.26 -1.22 11.81
C LEU A 345 9.78 -0.16 12.80
N HIS A 346 9.30 -0.20 14.04
CA HIS A 346 9.85 0.56 15.19
C HIS A 346 9.95 2.08 14.96
N ARG A 347 9.06 2.67 14.17
CA ARG A 347 9.01 4.12 13.94
C ARG A 347 7.59 4.63 13.87
N GLU A 348 7.40 5.92 14.17
CA GLU A 348 6.11 6.62 14.16
C GLU A 348 5.95 7.60 12.98
N ASP A 349 6.99 7.75 12.16
CA ASP A 349 6.99 8.55 10.93
C ASP A 349 7.13 7.64 9.70
N SER A 350 6.99 8.21 8.53
CA SER A 350 7.18 7.48 7.27
C SER A 350 8.23 8.18 6.40
N PRO A 351 9.23 7.46 5.87
CA PRO A 351 10.17 8.04 4.92
C PRO A 351 9.51 8.36 3.58
N TRP A 352 8.38 7.71 3.30
CA TRP A 352 7.61 7.90 2.07
C TRP A 352 6.68 9.12 2.13
N TYR A 353 6.14 9.44 3.30
CA TYR A 353 5.13 10.48 3.48
C TYR A 353 5.42 11.31 4.72
N PRO A 354 6.10 12.46 4.59
CA PRO A 354 6.43 13.31 5.74
C PRO A 354 5.21 13.81 6.54
N SER A 355 4.03 13.85 5.91
CA SER A 355 2.76 14.20 6.55
C SER A 355 2.09 13.06 7.33
N CYS A 356 2.69 11.86 7.33
CA CYS A 356 2.13 10.68 7.98
C CYS A 356 2.68 10.49 9.39
N ARG A 357 1.79 10.23 10.35
CA ARG A 357 2.13 9.71 11.67
C ARG A 357 1.54 8.32 11.87
N ILE A 358 2.38 7.37 12.30
CA ILE A 358 2.06 5.96 12.45
C ILE A 358 1.72 5.64 13.90
N PHE A 359 0.66 4.87 14.10
CA PHE A 359 0.18 4.37 15.40
C PHE A 359 0.06 2.86 15.34
N ARG A 360 1.06 2.12 15.85
CA ARG A 360 1.09 0.65 15.78
C ARG A 360 0.39 0.03 16.96
N GLN A 361 -0.29 -1.11 16.72
CA GLN A 361 -0.74 -2.00 17.78
C GLN A 361 0.47 -2.47 18.63
N PRO A 362 0.37 -2.46 19.96
CA PRO A 362 1.40 -3.05 20.83
C PRO A 362 1.35 -4.58 20.80
N THR A 363 0.16 -5.14 20.64
CA THR A 363 -0.10 -6.58 20.49
C THR A 363 -1.14 -6.84 19.41
N ILE A 364 -1.13 -8.03 18.83
CA ILE A 364 -2.07 -8.40 17.77
C ILE A 364 -3.51 -8.25 18.24
N GLY A 365 -4.31 -7.48 17.50
CA GLY A 365 -5.73 -7.23 17.76
C GLY A 365 -6.02 -6.09 18.75
N ASP A 366 -5.02 -5.53 19.42
CA ASP A 366 -5.22 -4.35 20.28
C ASP A 366 -5.31 -3.07 19.46
N TRP A 367 -6.53 -2.74 19.03
CA TRP A 367 -6.84 -1.47 18.36
C TRP A 367 -7.14 -0.32 19.33
N ASP A 368 -7.34 -0.60 20.62
CA ASP A 368 -7.70 0.43 21.61
C ASP A 368 -6.54 1.39 21.85
N GLU A 369 -5.32 0.85 21.98
CA GLU A 369 -4.14 1.68 22.21
C GLU A 369 -3.87 2.66 21.05
N PRO A 370 -3.71 2.22 19.77
CA PRO A 370 -3.47 3.15 18.68
C PRO A 370 -4.62 4.14 18.47
N LEU A 371 -5.89 3.74 18.66
CA LEU A 371 -7.03 4.65 18.55
C LEU A 371 -7.08 5.67 19.70
N ASN A 372 -6.66 5.29 20.91
CA ASN A 372 -6.50 6.23 22.02
C ASN A 372 -5.42 7.29 21.72
N ARG A 373 -4.28 6.88 21.19
CA ARG A 373 -3.22 7.82 20.77
C ARG A 373 -3.66 8.73 19.63
N ILE A 374 -4.43 8.22 18.67
CA ILE A 374 -5.04 9.03 17.60
C ILE A 374 -6.02 10.05 18.20
N HIS A 375 -6.88 9.65 19.16
CA HIS A 375 -7.77 10.59 19.86
C HIS A 375 -7.00 11.75 20.50
N GLU A 376 -5.89 11.46 21.21
CA GLU A 376 -5.06 12.50 21.82
C GLU A 376 -4.38 13.37 20.73
N HIS A 377 -3.92 12.76 19.65
CA HIS A 377 -3.25 13.47 18.55
C HIS A 377 -4.20 14.41 17.79
N LEU A 378 -5.46 14.02 17.61
CA LEU A 378 -6.47 14.88 16.96
C LEU A 378 -6.64 16.21 17.68
N LYS A 379 -6.46 16.28 18.99
CA LYS A 379 -6.55 17.53 19.79
C LYS A 379 -5.49 18.59 19.41
N LEU A 380 -4.45 18.19 18.69
CA LEU A 380 -3.40 19.10 18.20
C LEU A 380 -3.84 19.90 16.97
N PHE A 381 -4.86 19.43 16.24
CA PHE A 381 -5.44 20.14 15.11
C PHE A 381 -6.40 21.23 15.62
N LYS A 382 -6.28 22.43 15.07
CA LYS A 382 -7.12 23.60 15.41
C LYS A 382 -7.71 24.19 14.13
N LEU A 383 -8.92 24.74 14.22
CA LEU A 383 -9.55 25.53 13.15
C LEU A 383 -8.73 26.76 12.81
#